data_1c66711397c2c2e60643d0a8464db813
#
_entry.id   1c66711397c2c2e60643d0a8464db813
#
_cell.length_a   1.000
_cell.length_b   1.000
_cell.length_c   1.000
_cell.angle_alpha   90.00
_cell.angle_beta   90.00
_cell.angle_gamma   90.00
#
_symmetry.space_group_name_H-M   'P 1'
#
loop_
_entity.id
_entity.type
_entity.pdbx_description
1 polymer ?
#
loop_
_entity_poly.entity_id
_entity_poly.type
_entity_poly.pdbx_seq_one_letter_code
_entity_poly.pdbx_strand_id
1 'polypeptide(L)'
;MISSLGNGIIIEMLKIGDKIGILCCSNGQKLSYREKIERLENVLRTIGLEPVFSDYIYEKENIFSATAEERANVLMQFYKDEKIKGIFDISGGDIANGILPYLDYEIIKNSPKMFWGYSDLTTVINAVYKKTGKASVLYQIRNLIYDFKEQQTVDFKDTVINKGNNLFRLDYRFIQGNEMHGVVIGGNIRCLLKLAGTEYMPDFENKLLFLESFGGTVAKMETYLSQLKQLGAFDKIAGIILGTFTEMENEKCMPTIETLVKEKVAKNLPIVVTPNIGHGTNSKAIIIGGELYIKN
;
A
#
# COMPACT_ATOMS: atom_id res chain seq x y z
N MET A 1 -0.88 15.48 -14.75
CA MET A 1 -1.40 14.08 -14.74
C MET A 1 -0.23 13.12 -14.85
N ILE A 2 -0.01 12.29 -13.85
CA ILE A 2 0.97 11.20 -13.98
C ILE A 2 0.31 10.14 -14.85
N SER A 3 0.80 9.97 -16.07
CA SER A 3 0.65 8.76 -16.84
C SER A 3 1.98 8.03 -16.76
N SER A 4 2.21 7.29 -15.71
CA SER A 4 3.44 6.51 -15.64
C SER A 4 3.21 5.18 -14.95
N LEU A 5 2.86 4.22 -15.74
CA LEU A 5 3.59 2.97 -15.66
C LEU A 5 4.92 3.28 -16.33
N GLY A 6 5.96 3.61 -15.56
CA GLY A 6 7.34 3.69 -16.04
C GLY A 6 7.63 2.38 -16.75
N ASN A 7 8.34 2.42 -17.86
CA ASN A 7 8.71 1.26 -18.66
C ASN A 7 9.25 0.14 -17.76
N GLY A 8 8.47 -0.92 -17.51
CA GLY A 8 8.97 -2.12 -16.87
C GLY A 8 8.06 -2.91 -15.95
N ILE A 9 7.02 -2.35 -15.33
CA ILE A 9 6.12 -3.16 -14.50
C ILE A 9 4.87 -3.50 -15.28
N ILE A 10 4.81 -4.72 -15.77
CA ILE A 10 3.58 -5.33 -16.28
C ILE A 10 2.82 -5.83 -15.05
N ILE A 11 1.79 -5.10 -14.62
CA ILE A 11 0.80 -5.68 -13.73
C ILE A 11 0.16 -6.80 -14.51
N GLU A 12 0.32 -8.04 -14.03
CA GLU A 12 -0.36 -9.16 -14.67
C GLU A 12 -1.86 -8.93 -14.58
N MET A 13 -2.46 -8.74 -15.73
CA MET A 13 -3.87 -8.36 -15.85
C MET A 13 -4.75 -9.55 -15.50
N LEU A 14 -5.72 -9.32 -14.64
CA LEU A 14 -6.76 -10.28 -14.36
C LEU A 14 -7.72 -10.37 -15.56
N LYS A 15 -8.33 -11.53 -15.72
CA LYS A 15 -9.36 -11.80 -16.73
C LYS A 15 -10.69 -12.12 -16.05
N ILE A 16 -11.77 -11.92 -16.78
CA ILE A 16 -13.10 -12.39 -16.33
C ILE A 16 -13.02 -13.90 -16.08
N GLY A 17 -13.48 -14.34 -14.91
CA GLY A 17 -13.40 -15.72 -14.41
C GLY A 17 -12.14 -16.03 -13.59
N ASP A 18 -11.18 -15.12 -13.50
CA ASP A 18 -9.98 -15.37 -12.69
C ASP A 18 -10.31 -15.41 -11.19
N LYS A 19 -9.71 -16.39 -10.51
CA LYS A 19 -9.77 -16.50 -9.06
C LYS A 19 -8.76 -15.56 -8.41
N ILE A 20 -9.23 -14.84 -7.40
CA ILE A 20 -8.39 -13.96 -6.57
C ILE A 20 -8.47 -14.38 -5.10
N GLY A 21 -7.33 -14.41 -4.43
CA GLY A 21 -7.24 -14.71 -3.00
C GLY A 21 -7.56 -13.47 -2.17
N ILE A 22 -8.45 -13.60 -1.19
CA ILE A 22 -8.81 -12.56 -0.24
C ILE A 22 -8.41 -13.01 1.17
N LEU A 23 -7.58 -12.22 1.87
CA LEU A 23 -7.04 -12.62 3.18
C LEU A 23 -6.84 -11.42 4.11
N CYS A 24 -6.42 -11.71 5.34
CA CYS A 24 -6.02 -10.76 6.36
C CYS A 24 -4.63 -11.13 6.91
N CYS A 25 -3.60 -10.39 6.52
CA CYS A 25 -2.25 -10.53 7.08
C CYS A 25 -2.03 -9.71 8.36
N SER A 26 -2.88 -8.71 8.61
CA SER A 26 -2.88 -7.91 9.84
C SER A 26 -4.05 -8.31 10.76
N ASN A 27 -4.74 -7.33 11.37
CA ASN A 27 -5.87 -7.60 12.26
C ASN A 27 -7.02 -8.31 11.53
N GLY A 28 -7.69 -9.23 12.16
CA GLY A 28 -8.92 -9.82 11.66
C GLY A 28 -10.03 -8.77 11.49
N GLN A 29 -10.99 -9.06 10.62
CA GLN A 29 -12.17 -8.25 10.46
C GLN A 29 -13.15 -8.53 11.59
N LYS A 30 -13.80 -7.50 12.14
CA LYS A 30 -14.84 -7.70 13.14
C LYS A 30 -15.99 -8.53 12.57
N LEU A 31 -16.57 -9.43 13.35
CA LEU A 31 -17.75 -10.21 12.94
C LEU A 31 -18.91 -9.31 12.49
N SER A 32 -19.06 -8.12 13.10
CA SER A 32 -20.05 -7.11 12.68
C SER A 32 -19.84 -6.58 11.26
N TYR A 33 -18.70 -6.87 10.61
CA TYR A 33 -18.41 -6.49 9.23
C TYR A 33 -18.76 -7.59 8.21
N ARG A 34 -19.38 -8.70 8.64
CA ARG A 34 -19.76 -9.82 7.75
C ARG A 34 -20.53 -9.34 6.52
N GLU A 35 -21.59 -8.58 6.71
CA GLU A 35 -22.38 -8.03 5.59
C GLU A 35 -21.56 -7.12 4.65
N LYS A 36 -20.56 -6.40 5.19
CA LYS A 36 -19.65 -5.59 4.35
C LYS A 36 -18.75 -6.49 3.49
N ILE A 37 -18.25 -7.59 4.07
CA ILE A 37 -17.42 -8.55 3.35
C ILE A 37 -18.24 -9.28 2.26
N GLU A 38 -19.48 -9.67 2.56
CA GLU A 38 -20.40 -10.26 1.58
C GLU A 38 -20.72 -9.28 0.44
N ARG A 39 -20.88 -7.99 0.75
CA ARG A 39 -21.00 -6.94 -0.30
C ARG A 39 -19.76 -6.84 -1.16
N LEU A 40 -18.55 -6.90 -0.57
CA LEU A 40 -17.31 -6.89 -1.33
C LEU A 40 -17.23 -8.10 -2.27
N GLU A 41 -17.58 -9.29 -1.78
CA GLU A 41 -17.66 -10.50 -2.60
C GLU A 41 -18.59 -10.30 -3.80
N ASN A 42 -19.80 -9.78 -3.58
CA ASN A 42 -20.79 -9.54 -4.63
C ASN A 42 -20.27 -8.51 -5.67
N VAL A 43 -19.60 -7.44 -5.24
CA VAL A 43 -19.00 -6.47 -6.17
C VAL A 43 -17.90 -7.12 -7.01
N LEU A 44 -17.03 -7.91 -6.41
CA LEU A 44 -15.95 -8.60 -7.13
C LEU A 44 -16.51 -9.59 -8.16
N ARG A 45 -17.56 -10.36 -7.81
CA ARG A 45 -18.27 -11.23 -8.76
C ARG A 45 -18.94 -10.45 -9.90
N THR A 46 -19.52 -9.30 -9.60
CA THR A 46 -20.12 -8.41 -10.61
C THR A 46 -19.07 -7.82 -11.57
N ILE A 47 -17.85 -7.57 -11.08
CA ILE A 47 -16.71 -7.15 -11.92
C ILE A 47 -16.27 -8.30 -12.85
N GLY A 48 -16.55 -9.54 -12.49
CA GLY A 48 -16.22 -10.74 -13.24
C GLY A 48 -15.08 -11.57 -12.62
N LEU A 49 -14.73 -11.31 -11.35
CA LEU A 49 -13.71 -12.06 -10.62
C LEU A 49 -14.34 -13.11 -9.70
N GLU A 50 -13.59 -14.18 -9.40
CA GLU A 50 -14.00 -15.21 -8.46
C GLU A 50 -13.19 -15.09 -7.16
N PRO A 51 -13.70 -14.40 -6.09
CA PRO A 51 -12.98 -14.27 -4.84
C PRO A 51 -12.99 -15.59 -4.05
N VAL A 52 -11.80 -15.97 -3.58
CA VAL A 52 -11.54 -17.10 -2.69
C VAL A 52 -11.08 -16.54 -1.35
N PHE A 53 -11.94 -16.63 -0.34
CA PHE A 53 -11.64 -16.11 0.99
C PHE A 53 -10.84 -17.10 1.81
N SER A 54 -9.90 -16.58 2.60
CA SER A 54 -9.22 -17.32 3.66
C SER A 54 -10.19 -17.66 4.79
N ASP A 55 -9.95 -18.77 5.48
CA ASP A 55 -10.67 -19.14 6.71
C ASP A 55 -10.37 -18.20 7.90
N TYR A 56 -9.32 -17.36 7.77
CA TYR A 56 -8.86 -16.45 8.81
C TYR A 56 -9.17 -14.97 8.48
N ILE A 57 -10.39 -14.70 8.02
CA ILE A 57 -10.85 -13.32 7.75
C ILE A 57 -11.27 -12.61 9.04
N TYR A 58 -12.03 -13.28 9.89
CA TYR A 58 -12.62 -12.65 11.07
C TYR A 58 -11.79 -12.83 12.33
N GLU A 59 -11.84 -11.82 13.22
CA GLU A 59 -11.26 -11.91 14.55
C GLU A 59 -11.89 -13.06 15.36
N LYS A 60 -11.06 -13.80 16.07
CA LYS A 60 -11.46 -14.87 17.00
C LYS A 60 -11.23 -14.44 18.43
N GLU A 61 -10.08 -13.83 18.68
CA GLU A 61 -9.71 -13.33 19.99
C GLU A 61 -9.10 -11.93 19.84
N ASN A 62 -9.75 -10.92 20.38
CA ASN A 62 -9.39 -9.51 20.19
C ASN A 62 -9.22 -9.18 18.69
N ILE A 63 -8.01 -8.75 18.29
CA ILE A 63 -7.68 -8.40 16.92
C ILE A 63 -7.18 -9.59 16.08
N PHE A 64 -6.98 -10.75 16.69
CA PHE A 64 -6.36 -11.90 16.03
C PHE A 64 -7.39 -12.76 15.29
N SER A 65 -7.21 -12.94 13.99
CA SER A 65 -7.93 -13.95 13.21
C SER A 65 -7.26 -15.33 13.32
N ALA A 66 -5.93 -15.34 13.48
CA ALA A 66 -5.08 -16.52 13.63
C ALA A 66 -3.70 -16.10 14.15
N THR A 67 -2.82 -17.06 14.41
CA THR A 67 -1.40 -16.81 14.70
C THR A 67 -0.68 -16.14 13.51
N ALA A 68 0.47 -15.55 13.74
CA ALA A 68 1.27 -14.95 12.67
C ALA A 68 1.68 -15.98 11.61
N GLU A 69 2.06 -17.18 12.06
CA GLU A 69 2.44 -18.30 11.18
C GLU A 69 1.26 -18.77 10.32
N GLU A 70 0.07 -18.96 10.91
CA GLU A 70 -1.13 -19.36 10.15
C GLU A 70 -1.51 -18.31 9.09
N ARG A 71 -1.46 -17.00 9.42
CA ARG A 71 -1.73 -15.94 8.47
C ARG A 71 -0.69 -15.91 7.33
N ALA A 72 0.59 -16.12 7.64
CA ALA A 72 1.64 -16.25 6.65
C ALA A 72 1.42 -17.48 5.75
N ASN A 73 1.08 -18.62 6.34
CA ASN A 73 0.82 -19.86 5.60
C ASN A 73 -0.30 -19.72 4.58
N VAL A 74 -1.39 -19.00 4.92
CA VAL A 74 -2.46 -18.70 3.96
C VAL A 74 -1.94 -17.84 2.79
N LEU A 75 -1.16 -16.80 3.08
CA LEU A 75 -0.56 -15.99 2.03
C LEU A 75 0.32 -16.86 1.12
N MET A 76 1.12 -17.75 1.70
CA MET A 76 1.97 -18.67 0.93
C MET A 76 1.17 -19.68 0.13
N GLN A 77 0.05 -20.18 0.66
CA GLN A 77 -0.88 -21.06 -0.08
C GLN A 77 -1.43 -20.34 -1.31
N PHE A 78 -1.87 -19.08 -1.19
CA PHE A 78 -2.34 -18.31 -2.33
C PHE A 78 -1.24 -18.02 -3.35
N TYR A 79 0.00 -17.84 -2.92
CA TYR A 79 1.12 -17.73 -3.86
C TYR A 79 1.40 -19.03 -4.60
N LYS A 80 1.23 -20.20 -3.96
CA LYS A 80 1.46 -21.54 -4.56
C LYS A 80 0.30 -22.00 -5.45
N ASP A 81 -0.94 -21.67 -5.13
CA ASP A 81 -2.12 -22.13 -5.87
C ASP A 81 -2.19 -21.48 -7.26
N GLU A 82 -1.89 -22.23 -8.31
CA GLU A 82 -1.89 -21.75 -9.70
C GLU A 82 -3.26 -21.24 -10.19
N LYS A 83 -4.35 -21.60 -9.52
CA LYS A 83 -5.68 -21.11 -9.84
C LYS A 83 -5.90 -19.67 -9.37
N ILE A 84 -5.20 -19.22 -8.35
CA ILE A 84 -5.24 -17.83 -7.85
C ILE A 84 -4.36 -16.96 -8.76
N LYS A 85 -4.92 -15.87 -9.29
CA LYS A 85 -4.23 -14.97 -10.23
C LYS A 85 -3.81 -13.62 -9.61
N GLY A 86 -4.42 -13.24 -8.51
CA GLY A 86 -4.07 -12.03 -7.74
C GLY A 86 -4.39 -12.21 -6.27
N ILE A 87 -3.71 -11.48 -5.39
CA ILE A 87 -3.85 -11.62 -3.94
C ILE A 87 -4.18 -10.25 -3.35
N PHE A 88 -5.30 -10.17 -2.63
CA PHE A 88 -5.81 -8.92 -2.06
C PHE A 88 -6.00 -9.05 -0.55
N ASP A 89 -5.27 -8.23 0.19
CA ASP A 89 -5.44 -8.14 1.63
C ASP A 89 -6.49 -7.09 1.98
N ILE A 90 -7.46 -7.47 2.80
CA ILE A 90 -8.55 -6.60 3.25
C ILE A 90 -8.35 -6.11 4.68
N SER A 91 -7.24 -6.46 5.30
CA SER A 91 -6.96 -6.07 6.68
C SER A 91 -6.34 -4.68 6.79
N GLY A 92 -6.10 -4.30 7.99
CA GLY A 92 -5.34 -3.16 8.45
C GLY A 92 -5.11 -3.33 9.94
N GLY A 93 -4.46 -2.42 10.61
CA GLY A 93 -4.22 -2.50 12.05
C GLY A 93 -2.76 -2.43 12.42
N ASP A 94 -2.25 -3.43 13.16
CA ASP A 94 -0.95 -3.28 13.82
C ASP A 94 -0.01 -4.48 13.77
N ILE A 95 -0.48 -5.66 13.31
CA ILE A 95 0.23 -6.92 13.51
C ILE A 95 0.75 -7.60 12.23
N ALA A 96 0.74 -6.88 11.09
CA ALA A 96 1.20 -7.45 9.82
C ALA A 96 2.70 -7.76 9.80
N ASN A 97 3.53 -7.00 10.51
CA ASN A 97 4.96 -7.26 10.59
C ASN A 97 5.30 -8.63 11.23
N GLY A 98 4.40 -9.18 12.04
CA GLY A 98 4.61 -10.49 12.68
C GLY A 98 4.68 -11.65 11.70
N ILE A 99 4.09 -11.55 10.50
CA ILE A 99 4.13 -12.64 9.52
C ILE A 99 5.46 -12.72 8.75
N LEU A 100 6.27 -11.65 8.73
CA LEU A 100 7.43 -11.53 7.86
C LEU A 100 8.46 -12.67 8.00
N PRO A 101 8.77 -13.19 9.22
CA PRO A 101 9.70 -14.30 9.39
C PRO A 101 9.21 -15.65 8.83
N TYR A 102 7.91 -15.78 8.58
CA TYR A 102 7.28 -17.02 8.10
C TYR A 102 7.04 -17.03 6.59
N LEU A 103 7.43 -15.94 5.88
CA LEU A 103 7.25 -15.84 4.43
C LEU A 103 8.41 -16.53 3.69
N ASP A 104 8.06 -17.33 2.68
CA ASP A 104 9.02 -17.85 1.72
C ASP A 104 9.19 -16.84 0.57
N TYR A 105 10.23 -16.03 0.66
CA TYR A 105 10.50 -14.97 -0.29
C TYR A 105 10.91 -15.49 -1.68
N GLU A 106 11.44 -16.71 -1.80
CA GLU A 106 11.74 -17.29 -3.10
C GLU A 106 10.46 -17.68 -3.86
N ILE A 107 9.47 -18.22 -3.17
CA ILE A 107 8.14 -18.48 -3.77
C ILE A 107 7.49 -17.17 -4.21
N ILE A 108 7.53 -16.13 -3.37
CA ILE A 108 6.98 -14.82 -3.72
C ILE A 108 7.70 -14.25 -4.94
N LYS A 109 9.03 -14.29 -4.97
CA LYS A 109 9.86 -13.77 -6.07
C LYS A 109 9.49 -14.39 -7.41
N ASN A 110 9.34 -15.71 -7.43
CA ASN A 110 9.10 -16.48 -8.65
C ASN A 110 7.62 -16.54 -9.07
N SER A 111 6.70 -16.06 -8.25
CA SER A 111 5.28 -16.02 -8.58
C SER A 111 4.95 -14.82 -9.47
N PRO A 112 4.13 -14.95 -10.53
CA PRO A 112 3.69 -13.80 -11.31
C PRO A 112 2.66 -12.94 -10.57
N LYS A 113 2.05 -13.45 -9.51
CA LYS A 113 0.91 -12.81 -8.83
C LYS A 113 1.30 -11.51 -8.15
N MET A 114 0.47 -10.49 -8.32
CA MET A 114 0.60 -9.21 -7.64
C MET A 114 -0.11 -9.27 -6.27
N PHE A 115 0.56 -8.77 -5.24
CA PHE A 115 -0.01 -8.57 -3.92
C PHE A 115 -0.56 -7.14 -3.79
N TRP A 116 -1.77 -7.03 -3.29
CA TRP A 116 -2.47 -5.77 -3.06
C TRP A 116 -2.81 -5.66 -1.57
N GLY A 117 -2.41 -4.57 -0.95
CA GLY A 117 -2.68 -4.32 0.47
C GLY A 117 -2.57 -2.84 0.79
N TYR A 118 -2.98 -2.45 2.01
CA TYR A 118 -2.98 -1.05 2.41
C TYR A 118 -2.67 -0.87 3.90
N SER A 119 -2.38 0.36 4.32
CA SER A 119 -2.19 0.71 5.74
C SER A 119 -1.08 -0.13 6.39
N ASP A 120 -1.40 -1.03 7.33
CA ASP A 120 -0.42 -1.88 8.01
C ASP A 120 0.31 -2.84 7.07
N LEU A 121 -0.29 -3.18 5.92
CA LEU A 121 0.35 -3.98 4.89
C LEU A 121 1.54 -3.26 4.22
N THR A 122 1.77 -1.98 4.51
CA THR A 122 3.02 -1.29 4.18
C THR A 122 4.24 -2.09 4.64
N THR A 123 4.15 -2.78 5.79
CA THR A 123 5.22 -3.65 6.30
C THR A 123 5.51 -4.82 5.36
N VAL A 124 4.45 -5.54 4.94
CA VAL A 124 4.57 -6.71 4.05
C VAL A 124 5.06 -6.28 2.65
N ILE A 125 4.45 -5.24 2.09
CA ILE A 125 4.77 -4.71 0.76
C ILE A 125 6.24 -4.30 0.66
N ASN A 126 6.75 -3.54 1.63
CA ASN A 126 8.14 -3.10 1.63
C ASN A 126 9.12 -4.25 1.93
N ALA A 127 8.76 -5.20 2.80
CA ALA A 127 9.56 -6.39 3.05
C ALA A 127 9.67 -7.29 1.80
N VAL A 128 8.56 -7.50 1.09
CA VAL A 128 8.55 -8.23 -0.20
C VAL A 128 9.48 -7.54 -1.20
N TYR A 129 9.35 -6.22 -1.37
CA TYR A 129 10.25 -5.49 -2.26
C TYR A 129 11.72 -5.62 -1.84
N LYS A 130 12.05 -5.44 -0.55
CA LYS A 130 13.42 -5.55 -0.03
C LYS A 130 14.04 -6.92 -0.27
N LYS A 131 13.26 -7.99 -0.05
CA LYS A 131 13.76 -9.36 -0.11
C LYS A 131 13.78 -9.94 -1.52
N THR A 132 12.94 -9.45 -2.43
CA THR A 132 12.70 -10.09 -3.73
C THR A 132 12.88 -9.17 -4.94
N GLY A 133 12.87 -7.86 -4.73
CA GLY A 133 12.78 -6.86 -5.80
C GLY A 133 11.39 -6.77 -6.44
N LYS A 134 10.41 -7.59 -6.00
CA LYS A 134 9.08 -7.64 -6.59
C LYS A 134 8.21 -6.48 -6.13
N ALA A 135 7.54 -5.86 -7.08
CA ALA A 135 6.57 -4.80 -6.78
C ALA A 135 5.27 -5.35 -6.17
N SER A 136 4.57 -4.51 -5.43
CA SER A 136 3.23 -4.74 -4.90
C SER A 136 2.40 -3.46 -5.01
N VAL A 137 1.08 -3.56 -4.93
CA VAL A 137 0.20 -2.40 -5.02
C VAL A 137 -0.30 -1.97 -3.64
N LEU A 138 -0.07 -0.72 -3.32
CA LEU A 138 -0.66 -0.09 -2.13
C LEU A 138 -2.04 0.42 -2.50
N TYR A 139 -3.09 -0.33 -2.15
CA TYR A 139 -4.49 -0.02 -2.41
C TYR A 139 -5.42 -0.78 -1.48
N GLN A 140 -6.48 -0.12 -1.01
CA GLN A 140 -7.50 -0.73 -0.15
C GLN A 140 -8.69 -1.17 -0.99
N ILE A 141 -8.78 -2.47 -1.30
CA ILE A 141 -9.87 -3.05 -2.11
C ILE A 141 -11.26 -2.84 -1.48
N ARG A 142 -11.36 -2.63 -0.16
CA ARG A 142 -12.64 -2.32 0.50
C ARG A 142 -13.22 -0.96 0.08
N ASN A 143 -12.47 -0.10 -0.61
CA ASN A 143 -13.02 1.12 -1.21
C ASN A 143 -14.15 0.84 -2.20
N LEU A 144 -14.20 -0.38 -2.76
CA LEU A 144 -15.29 -0.83 -3.64
C LEU A 144 -16.66 -0.91 -2.95
N ILE A 145 -16.74 -0.77 -1.63
CA ILE A 145 -18.00 -0.88 -0.86
C ILE A 145 -18.28 0.31 0.05
N TYR A 146 -17.47 1.37 -0.04
CA TYR A 146 -17.62 2.59 0.75
C TYR A 146 -18.25 3.74 -0.08
N ASP A 147 -18.17 4.96 0.40
CA ASP A 147 -18.89 6.13 -0.12
C ASP A 147 -18.63 6.42 -1.61
N PHE A 148 -17.44 6.13 -2.11
CA PHE A 148 -17.06 6.35 -3.53
C PHE A 148 -17.07 5.06 -4.36
N LYS A 149 -17.83 4.04 -3.93
CA LYS A 149 -17.82 2.68 -4.52
C LYS A 149 -18.08 2.64 -6.04
N GLU A 150 -18.94 3.51 -6.56
CA GLU A 150 -19.25 3.55 -7.99
C GLU A 150 -18.00 3.90 -8.81
N GLN A 151 -17.34 5.00 -8.45
CA GLN A 151 -16.11 5.43 -9.11
C GLN A 151 -14.97 4.45 -8.87
N GLN A 152 -14.83 3.96 -7.64
CA GLN A 152 -13.81 2.98 -7.29
C GLN A 152 -13.98 1.67 -8.08
N THR A 153 -15.21 1.21 -8.28
CA THR A 153 -15.49 0.01 -9.07
C THR A 153 -15.14 0.21 -10.55
N VAL A 154 -15.46 1.37 -11.11
CA VAL A 154 -15.09 1.73 -12.49
C VAL A 154 -13.57 1.78 -12.64
N ASP A 155 -12.87 2.49 -11.76
CA ASP A 155 -11.42 2.64 -11.81
C ASP A 155 -10.69 1.32 -11.58
N PHE A 156 -11.16 0.51 -10.64
CA PHE A 156 -10.60 -0.82 -10.36
C PHE A 156 -10.77 -1.74 -11.57
N LYS A 157 -11.99 -1.87 -12.11
CA LYS A 157 -12.26 -2.70 -13.29
C LYS A 157 -11.45 -2.24 -14.51
N ASP A 158 -11.38 -0.93 -14.75
CA ASP A 158 -10.56 -0.36 -15.81
C ASP A 158 -9.10 -0.82 -15.68
N THR A 159 -8.55 -0.71 -14.46
CA THR A 159 -7.14 -1.00 -14.20
C THR A 159 -6.84 -2.49 -14.21
N VAL A 160 -7.64 -3.34 -13.54
CA VAL A 160 -7.28 -4.75 -13.34
C VAL A 160 -7.77 -5.68 -14.46
N ILE A 161 -8.83 -5.29 -15.20
CA ILE A 161 -9.44 -6.12 -16.26
C ILE A 161 -9.20 -5.52 -17.66
N ASN A 162 -9.43 -4.20 -17.82
CA ASN A 162 -9.51 -3.55 -19.13
C ASN A 162 -8.17 -3.00 -19.63
N LYS A 163 -7.06 -3.24 -18.92
CA LYS A 163 -5.72 -2.72 -19.25
C LYS A 163 -5.61 -1.19 -19.21
N GLY A 164 -6.49 -0.54 -18.48
CA GLY A 164 -6.40 0.88 -18.19
C GLY A 164 -5.45 1.18 -17.03
N ASN A 165 -5.47 2.41 -16.57
CA ASN A 165 -4.61 2.86 -15.46
C ASN A 165 -5.32 3.83 -14.52
N ASN A 166 -6.64 3.83 -14.48
CA ASN A 166 -7.41 4.83 -13.74
C ASN A 166 -7.07 4.88 -12.25
N LEU A 167 -6.77 3.72 -11.61
CA LEU A 167 -6.32 3.69 -10.22
C LEU A 167 -4.95 4.35 -10.00
N PHE A 168 -4.12 4.45 -11.04
CA PHE A 168 -2.75 4.99 -10.94
C PHE A 168 -2.65 6.43 -11.49
N ARG A 169 -3.75 7.03 -11.94
CA ARG A 169 -3.79 8.42 -12.36
C ARG A 169 -3.93 9.32 -11.14
N LEU A 170 -2.88 10.03 -10.82
CA LEU A 170 -2.80 10.89 -9.65
C LEU A 170 -2.73 12.36 -10.06
N ASP A 171 -3.46 13.20 -9.36
CA ASP A 171 -3.23 14.63 -9.32
C ASP A 171 -2.10 14.91 -8.35
N TYR A 172 -1.23 15.85 -8.69
CA TYR A 172 -0.10 16.19 -7.84
C TYR A 172 0.33 17.64 -8.03
N ARG A 173 1.04 18.16 -7.06
CA ARG A 173 1.74 19.43 -7.16
C ARG A 173 3.13 19.33 -6.52
N PHE A 174 4.13 19.95 -7.16
CA PHE A 174 5.41 20.14 -6.53
C PHE A 174 5.31 21.23 -5.46
N ILE A 175 5.87 20.97 -4.29
CA ILE A 175 6.08 21.96 -3.24
C ILE A 175 7.55 22.31 -3.08
N GLN A 176 8.43 21.49 -3.67
CA GLN A 176 9.86 21.70 -3.80
C GLN A 176 10.38 20.95 -5.03
N GLY A 177 11.28 21.58 -5.81
CA GLY A 177 11.73 20.97 -7.07
C GLY A 177 10.66 21.00 -8.17
N ASN A 178 10.91 20.31 -9.28
CA ASN A 178 10.04 20.27 -10.46
C ASN A 178 10.10 18.95 -11.23
N GLU A 179 10.94 18.02 -10.80
CA GLU A 179 11.14 16.73 -11.44
C GLU A 179 11.69 15.72 -10.42
N MET A 180 11.24 14.46 -10.47
CA MET A 180 11.80 13.36 -9.71
C MET A 180 11.63 12.03 -10.43
N HIS A 181 12.58 11.12 -10.22
CA HIS A 181 12.57 9.78 -10.80
C HIS A 181 13.19 8.78 -9.81
N GLY A 182 12.61 7.60 -9.73
CA GLY A 182 13.14 6.50 -8.92
C GLY A 182 12.11 5.43 -8.62
N VAL A 183 12.55 4.38 -7.96
CA VAL A 183 11.67 3.32 -7.46
C VAL A 183 10.97 3.79 -6.21
N VAL A 184 9.65 3.63 -6.15
CA VAL A 184 8.84 4.04 -5.00
C VAL A 184 8.95 3.01 -3.87
N ILE A 185 9.22 3.48 -2.67
CA ILE A 185 9.14 2.71 -1.41
C ILE A 185 8.29 3.49 -0.40
N GLY A 186 7.89 2.83 0.67
CA GLY A 186 7.14 3.50 1.75
C GLY A 186 5.66 3.14 1.77
N GLY A 187 4.82 4.06 2.19
CA GLY A 187 3.40 3.90 2.46
C GLY A 187 2.99 4.60 3.75
N ASN A 188 2.24 3.91 4.62
CA ASN A 188 1.92 4.44 5.93
C ASN A 188 3.20 4.62 6.76
N ILE A 189 3.49 5.87 7.18
CA ILE A 189 4.76 6.22 7.83
C ILE A 189 5.00 5.42 9.11
N ARG A 190 3.98 5.24 9.96
CA ARG A 190 4.06 4.44 11.18
C ARG A 190 4.40 2.98 10.87
N CYS A 191 3.76 2.43 9.85
CA CYS A 191 3.92 1.03 9.48
C CYS A 191 5.26 0.76 8.79
N LEU A 192 5.75 1.68 7.96
CA LEU A 192 7.10 1.60 7.41
C LEU A 192 8.16 1.56 8.53
N LEU A 193 8.01 2.40 9.54
CA LEU A 193 8.96 2.48 10.66
C LEU A 193 8.99 1.24 11.55
N LYS A 194 7.98 0.35 11.50
CA LYS A 194 8.06 -0.98 12.13
C LYS A 194 9.20 -1.84 11.58
N LEU A 195 9.65 -1.56 10.37
CA LEU A 195 10.76 -2.28 9.73
C LEU A 195 12.13 -1.75 10.13
N ALA A 196 12.21 -0.58 10.80
CA ALA A 196 13.48 0.04 11.20
C ALA A 196 14.30 -0.89 12.10
N GLY A 197 15.57 -1.09 11.75
CA GLY A 197 16.48 -1.98 12.48
C GLY A 197 16.29 -3.47 12.15
N THR A 198 15.42 -3.83 11.20
CA THR A 198 15.24 -5.20 10.73
C THR A 198 15.81 -5.39 9.33
N GLU A 199 16.00 -6.64 8.93
CA GLU A 199 16.45 -7.00 7.58
C GLU A 199 15.38 -6.73 6.48
N TYR A 200 14.17 -6.35 6.88
CA TYR A 200 13.04 -6.10 5.99
C TYR A 200 12.93 -4.64 5.55
N MET A 201 13.68 -3.72 6.17
CA MET A 201 13.66 -2.32 5.79
C MET A 201 14.27 -2.13 4.40
N PRO A 202 13.56 -1.51 3.42
CA PRO A 202 14.13 -1.24 2.12
C PRO A 202 15.29 -0.23 2.19
N ASP A 203 16.22 -0.32 1.24
CA ASP A 203 17.27 0.69 1.09
C ASP A 203 16.66 1.98 0.56
N PHE A 204 17.14 3.10 1.09
CA PHE A 204 16.68 4.43 0.68
C PHE A 204 17.42 5.00 -0.53
N GLU A 205 18.57 4.41 -0.90
CA GLU A 205 19.45 4.96 -1.94
C GLU A 205 18.73 5.13 -3.27
N ASN A 206 18.64 6.38 -3.75
CA ASN A 206 18.00 6.76 -5.02
C ASN A 206 16.52 6.33 -5.14
N LYS A 207 15.79 6.22 -4.03
CA LYS A 207 14.36 5.86 -4.01
C LYS A 207 13.47 7.09 -3.91
N LEU A 208 12.22 6.96 -4.36
CA LEU A 208 11.15 7.88 -4.04
C LEU A 208 10.43 7.38 -2.77
N LEU A 209 10.47 8.19 -1.73
CA LEU A 209 9.83 7.85 -0.45
C LEU A 209 8.39 8.36 -0.43
N PHE A 210 7.44 7.44 -0.56
CA PHE A 210 6.01 7.74 -0.39
C PHE A 210 5.62 7.65 1.09
N LEU A 211 4.94 8.67 1.59
CA LEU A 211 4.48 8.76 2.98
C LEU A 211 3.02 9.22 3.05
N GLU A 212 2.22 8.54 3.85
CA GLU A 212 0.86 8.93 4.23
C GLU A 212 0.58 8.52 5.67
N SER A 213 -0.50 9.02 6.28
CA SER A 213 -0.93 8.58 7.61
C SER A 213 -2.43 8.72 7.82
N PHE A 214 -3.04 7.73 8.47
CA PHE A 214 -4.40 7.84 8.97
C PHE A 214 -4.45 8.68 10.24
N GLY A 215 -3.65 8.29 11.25
CA GLY A 215 -3.67 8.89 12.58
C GLY A 215 -2.31 9.48 12.99
N GLY A 216 -2.37 10.42 13.90
CA GLY A 216 -1.22 11.11 14.46
C GLY A 216 -1.19 12.59 14.08
N THR A 217 -1.17 13.42 15.11
CA THR A 217 -1.02 14.87 14.99
C THR A 217 0.47 15.26 14.91
N VAL A 218 0.76 16.56 14.99
CA VAL A 218 2.12 17.13 14.84
C VAL A 218 3.19 16.38 15.63
N ALA A 219 2.95 16.09 16.91
CA ALA A 219 3.94 15.43 17.77
C ALA A 219 4.34 14.03 17.26
N LYS A 220 3.37 13.22 16.78
CA LYS A 220 3.66 11.90 16.21
C LYS A 220 4.39 12.02 14.88
N MET A 221 3.95 12.93 14.00
CA MET A 221 4.62 13.13 12.71
C MET A 221 6.05 13.63 12.90
N GLU A 222 6.29 14.55 13.83
CA GLU A 222 7.63 15.02 14.20
C GLU A 222 8.53 13.84 14.65
N THR A 223 7.98 12.94 15.48
CA THR A 223 8.70 11.74 15.95
C THR A 223 9.05 10.82 14.78
N TYR A 224 8.11 10.52 13.90
CA TYR A 224 8.33 9.62 12.76
C TYR A 224 9.32 10.21 11.74
N LEU A 225 9.20 11.49 11.43
CA LEU A 225 10.12 12.18 10.53
C LEU A 225 11.54 12.27 11.13
N SER A 226 11.64 12.50 12.44
CA SER A 226 12.92 12.47 13.14
C SER A 226 13.57 11.08 13.10
N GLN A 227 12.80 10.02 13.25
CA GLN A 227 13.30 8.65 13.12
C GLN A 227 13.77 8.36 11.69
N LEU A 228 13.03 8.77 10.64
CA LEU A 228 13.48 8.65 9.25
C LEU A 228 14.79 9.41 9.00
N LYS A 229 14.94 10.60 9.57
CA LYS A 229 16.19 11.37 9.51
C LYS A 229 17.33 10.64 10.18
N GLN A 230 17.12 10.08 11.37
CA GLN A 230 18.14 9.30 12.12
C GLN A 230 18.55 8.02 11.37
N LEU A 231 17.64 7.42 10.59
CA LEU A 231 17.93 6.30 9.68
C LEU A 231 18.74 6.74 8.44
N GLY A 232 18.98 8.04 8.25
CA GLY A 232 19.67 8.58 7.07
C GLY A 232 18.82 8.52 5.80
N ALA A 233 17.48 8.38 5.93
CA ALA A 233 16.59 8.26 4.78
C ALA A 233 16.65 9.50 3.89
N PHE A 234 16.56 10.69 4.48
CA PHE A 234 16.48 11.96 3.75
C PHE A 234 17.77 12.37 3.03
N ASP A 235 18.89 11.78 3.39
CA ASP A 235 20.18 12.03 2.73
C ASP A 235 20.41 11.11 1.52
N LYS A 236 19.58 10.08 1.34
CA LYS A 236 19.76 9.02 0.34
C LYS A 236 18.68 8.99 -0.72
N ILE A 237 17.46 9.45 -0.41
CA ILE A 237 16.33 9.39 -1.33
C ILE A 237 16.46 10.39 -2.48
N ALA A 238 15.84 10.08 -3.63
CA ALA A 238 15.76 10.94 -4.80
C ALA A 238 14.56 11.91 -4.76
N GLY A 239 13.60 11.71 -3.86
CA GLY A 239 12.44 12.59 -3.70
C GLY A 239 11.43 12.04 -2.72
N ILE A 240 10.46 12.89 -2.35
CA ILE A 240 9.36 12.54 -1.43
C ILE A 240 8.02 12.74 -2.13
N ILE A 241 7.13 11.76 -1.95
CA ILE A 241 5.72 11.86 -2.34
C ILE A 241 4.90 11.84 -1.05
N LEU A 242 4.15 12.91 -0.79
CA LEU A 242 3.25 13.00 0.33
C LEU A 242 1.82 12.72 -0.12
N GLY A 243 1.20 11.67 0.42
CA GLY A 243 -0.22 11.44 0.37
C GLY A 243 -0.96 12.26 1.41
N THR A 244 -2.18 11.82 1.81
CA THR A 244 -2.96 12.51 2.84
C THR A 244 -2.49 12.13 4.25
N PHE A 245 -2.57 13.09 5.15
CA PHE A 245 -2.34 12.91 6.60
C PHE A 245 -3.65 13.22 7.32
N THR A 246 -4.54 12.24 7.31
CA THR A 246 -5.97 12.39 7.56
C THR A 246 -6.29 13.09 8.89
N GLU A 247 -5.67 12.68 10.01
CA GLU A 247 -5.92 13.30 11.31
C GLU A 247 -5.39 14.75 11.35
N MET A 248 -4.18 15.00 10.80
CA MET A 248 -3.62 16.35 10.73
C MET A 248 -4.49 17.31 9.90
N GLU A 249 -5.03 16.81 8.78
CA GLU A 249 -5.89 17.60 7.88
C GLU A 249 -7.24 17.89 8.53
N ASN A 250 -7.87 16.88 9.16
CA ASN A 250 -9.16 17.04 9.84
C ASN A 250 -9.08 17.99 11.03
N GLU A 251 -8.01 17.93 11.80
CA GLU A 251 -7.78 18.80 12.95
C GLU A 251 -7.11 20.14 12.58
N LYS A 252 -6.83 20.34 11.28
CA LYS A 252 -6.16 21.56 10.77
C LYS A 252 -4.88 21.88 11.54
N CYS A 253 -4.07 20.85 11.77
CA CYS A 253 -2.84 20.94 12.53
C CYS A 253 -1.86 21.95 11.94
N MET A 254 -1.20 22.71 12.81
CA MET A 254 -0.07 23.57 12.46
C MET A 254 1.12 23.28 13.37
N PRO A 255 2.36 23.15 12.82
CA PRO A 255 2.70 23.21 11.40
C PRO A 255 2.10 22.06 10.59
N THR A 256 1.89 22.28 9.29
CA THR A 256 1.41 21.23 8.37
C THR A 256 2.46 20.19 8.12
N ILE A 257 2.09 19.00 7.62
CA ILE A 257 3.05 17.97 7.24
C ILE A 257 4.06 18.47 6.19
N GLU A 258 3.61 19.31 5.25
CA GLU A 258 4.49 19.91 4.23
C GLU A 258 5.59 20.76 4.88
N THR A 259 5.23 21.53 5.90
CA THR A 259 6.19 22.35 6.67
C THR A 259 7.18 21.45 7.42
N LEU A 260 6.67 20.46 8.17
CA LEU A 260 7.52 19.54 8.94
C LEU A 260 8.53 18.79 8.05
N VAL A 261 8.10 18.32 6.88
CA VAL A 261 8.99 17.61 5.95
C VAL A 261 10.04 18.56 5.37
N LYS A 262 9.67 19.77 4.93
CA LYS A 262 10.62 20.75 4.38
C LYS A 262 11.72 21.14 5.37
N GLU A 263 11.42 21.16 6.67
CA GLU A 263 12.41 21.46 7.72
C GLU A 263 13.45 20.33 7.95
N LYS A 264 13.11 19.11 7.52
CA LYS A 264 13.97 17.92 7.73
C LYS A 264 14.87 17.60 6.56
N VAL A 265 14.60 18.11 5.37
CA VAL A 265 15.24 17.71 4.12
C VAL A 265 16.06 18.85 3.50
N ALA A 266 16.99 18.50 2.62
CA ALA A 266 17.75 19.46 1.83
C ALA A 266 16.82 20.25 0.88
N LYS A 267 17.11 21.54 0.67
CA LYS A 267 16.29 22.44 -0.17
C LYS A 267 16.19 22.04 -1.64
N ASN A 268 17.09 21.20 -2.11
CA ASN A 268 17.12 20.71 -3.48
C ASN A 268 16.43 19.34 -3.66
N LEU A 269 16.00 18.67 -2.57
CA LEU A 269 15.29 17.41 -2.66
C LEU A 269 13.86 17.65 -3.19
N PRO A 270 13.44 17.04 -4.30
CA PRO A 270 12.09 17.22 -4.82
C PRO A 270 11.02 16.66 -3.89
N ILE A 271 9.91 17.42 -3.73
CA ILE A 271 8.76 17.01 -2.92
C ILE A 271 7.49 17.25 -3.70
N VAL A 272 6.68 16.21 -3.84
CA VAL A 272 5.34 16.22 -4.44
C VAL A 272 4.29 15.92 -3.41
N VAL A 273 3.14 16.56 -3.52
CA VAL A 273 1.93 16.29 -2.73
C VAL A 273 0.84 15.78 -3.65
N THR A 274 0.14 14.72 -3.25
CA THR A 274 -1.04 14.21 -3.92
C THR A 274 -2.21 14.03 -2.94
N PRO A 275 -3.41 14.52 -3.27
CA PRO A 275 -4.60 14.28 -2.46
C PRO A 275 -5.24 12.92 -2.73
N ASN A 276 -4.73 12.18 -3.73
CA ASN A 276 -5.38 10.98 -4.22
C ASN A 276 -5.00 9.70 -3.48
N ILE A 277 -3.97 9.70 -2.63
CA ILE A 277 -3.55 8.49 -1.91
C ILE A 277 -3.51 8.77 -0.40
N GLY A 278 -4.28 7.99 0.33
CA GLY A 278 -4.39 8.06 1.79
C GLY A 278 -5.56 7.21 2.30
N HIS A 279 -6.06 7.49 3.50
CA HIS A 279 -7.13 6.70 4.11
C HIS A 279 -8.55 7.13 3.72
N GLY A 280 -8.70 8.06 2.78
CA GLY A 280 -9.99 8.40 2.20
C GLY A 280 -10.56 7.26 1.36
N THR A 281 -11.88 7.09 1.35
CA THR A 281 -12.57 6.04 0.59
C THR A 281 -12.55 6.28 -0.93
N ASN A 282 -12.09 7.46 -1.36
CA ASN A 282 -11.79 7.82 -2.75
C ASN A 282 -10.31 7.59 -3.12
N SER A 283 -9.52 6.99 -2.23
CA SER A 283 -8.09 6.79 -2.44
C SER A 283 -7.82 5.92 -3.67
N LYS A 284 -6.81 6.33 -4.42
CA LYS A 284 -6.24 5.61 -5.56
C LYS A 284 -5.07 4.72 -5.12
N ALA A 285 -4.37 4.14 -6.07
CA ALA A 285 -3.30 3.18 -5.84
C ALA A 285 -1.92 3.75 -6.20
N ILE A 286 -0.88 3.21 -5.54
CA ILE A 286 0.51 3.42 -5.93
C ILE A 286 1.27 2.08 -5.90
N ILE A 287 2.23 1.92 -6.83
CA ILE A 287 3.04 0.71 -6.92
C ILE A 287 4.30 0.90 -6.10
N ILE A 288 4.44 0.14 -5.03
CA ILE A 288 5.66 0.06 -4.23
C ILE A 288 6.61 -0.96 -4.87
N GLY A 289 7.86 -0.58 -5.06
CA GLY A 289 8.83 -1.34 -5.85
C GLY A 289 8.76 -1.03 -7.35
N GLY A 290 7.90 -0.10 -7.77
CA GLY A 290 7.76 0.37 -9.14
C GLY A 290 8.54 1.65 -9.43
N GLU A 291 9.06 1.78 -10.64
CA GLU A 291 9.64 3.03 -11.09
C GLU A 291 8.57 4.09 -11.35
N LEU A 292 8.83 5.31 -10.95
CA LEU A 292 7.95 6.44 -11.16
C LEU A 292 8.77 7.65 -11.63
N TYR A 293 8.28 8.32 -12.67
CA TYR A 293 8.80 9.59 -13.15
C TYR A 293 7.70 10.65 -13.06
N ILE A 294 8.00 11.75 -12.39
CA ILE A 294 7.09 12.88 -12.20
C ILE A 294 7.81 14.16 -12.67
N LYS A 295 7.14 14.94 -13.46
CA LYS A 295 7.63 16.23 -13.94
C LYS A 295 6.49 17.25 -13.96
N ASN A 296 6.83 18.52 -13.64
CA ASN A 296 5.89 19.64 -13.68
C ASN A 296 5.55 20.05 -15.12
#